data_440b5f26ff8807d288d3dad26b57dc8f
#
_entry.id   440b5f26ff8807d288d3dad26b57dc8f
#
_cell.length_a   1.000
_cell.length_b   1.000
_cell.length_c   1.000
_cell.angle_alpha   90.00
_cell.angle_beta   90.00
_cell.angle_gamma   90.00
#
_symmetry.space_group_name_H-M   'P 1'
#
loop_
_entity.id
_entity.type
_entity.pdbx_description
1 polymer ?
#
loop_
_entity_poly.entity_id
_entity_poly.type
_entity_poly.pdbx_seq_one_letter_code
_entity_poly.pdbx_strand_id
1 'polypeptide(L)'
;MIHQYKMFDQNIVLDICSGSIHVVDEIAYDMIAEFLDKDKNTLVLEMKEKYPSVETSELEECYDQILELKEQGRLFSEDTYEPMAGQLKAKTSGVIKALCLHIAHTCNLNCSYCFASQGKYHGDRALMSFETGKRALDFLVENSGTRRNLEVDFFGGEPLMNFDVVKQLVAYARSIEKEAGKNFRFTLTTNGMLIDDDVIEFANKEMSNVVLSLDGRKEIHDRYRVDYSGKGSFDTIVPKFQKLVKAREGKNYYMRGTFTHANPDFLKDVQQMLDLGFRELSMEPVVAKSDDPAALTQADREVVMKQYEDLAKLMLDYDDKKDPFTFYHYMIDLKGGPCIYKRISGCGSGTEYMAVTPWGDLYPCHQFVGEEAFKLGDIYTGVTNKKIQDEFASCNVYARKECADCWARLYCSGGCAANAYHATGSVKGVYKEGCELFCKRLECALAVAIIRDMKENSHEDADC
;
A
#
# COMPACT_ATOMS: atom_id res chain seq x y z
N MET A 1 1.34 24.04 4.28
CA MET A 1 0.38 23.28 5.15
C MET A 1 1.19 22.37 6.06
N ILE A 2 0.90 22.39 7.38
CA ILE A 2 1.54 21.51 8.36
C ILE A 2 0.51 20.57 8.99
N HIS A 3 0.97 19.45 9.53
CA HIS A 3 0.21 18.53 10.38
C HIS A 3 0.95 18.31 11.68
N GLN A 4 0.29 18.59 12.80
CA GLN A 4 0.84 18.46 14.15
C GLN A 4 0.07 17.39 14.92
N TYR A 5 0.79 16.47 15.57
CA TYR A 5 0.18 15.47 16.44
C TYR A 5 1.18 14.98 17.49
N LYS A 6 0.66 14.38 18.57
CA LYS A 6 1.47 13.82 19.66
C LYS A 6 1.35 12.31 19.67
N MET A 7 2.47 11.61 19.73
CA MET A 7 2.50 10.16 19.82
C MET A 7 3.79 9.67 20.47
N PHE A 8 3.70 8.71 21.41
CA PHE A 8 4.84 8.12 22.14
C PHE A 8 5.74 9.18 22.80
N ASP A 9 5.11 10.13 23.49
CA ASP A 9 5.78 11.26 24.16
C ASP A 9 6.59 12.17 23.23
N GLN A 10 6.33 12.11 21.92
CA GLN A 10 6.92 13.00 20.93
C GLN A 10 5.88 13.99 20.39
N ASN A 11 6.27 15.25 20.27
CA ASN A 11 5.52 16.29 19.56
C ASN A 11 6.04 16.33 18.11
N ILE A 12 5.24 15.85 17.18
CA ILE A 12 5.61 15.66 15.79
C ILE A 12 4.97 16.73 14.91
N VAL A 13 5.75 17.37 14.09
CA VAL A 13 5.32 18.37 13.10
C VAL A 13 5.77 17.96 11.72
N LEU A 14 4.82 17.70 10.83
CA LEU A 14 5.07 17.37 9.42
C LEU A 14 4.76 18.58 8.54
N ASP A 15 5.73 19.06 7.79
CA ASP A 15 5.48 19.96 6.66
C ASP A 15 5.19 19.12 5.41
N ILE A 16 3.98 19.26 4.88
CA ILE A 16 3.44 18.35 3.89
C ILE A 16 4.12 18.50 2.53
N CYS A 17 4.44 19.73 2.13
CA CYS A 17 4.94 20.00 0.79
C CYS A 17 6.44 19.80 0.68
N SER A 18 7.21 20.14 1.70
CA SER A 18 8.65 19.84 1.75
C SER A 18 8.90 18.37 2.13
N GLY A 19 7.98 17.74 2.87
CA GLY A 19 8.15 16.43 3.47
C GLY A 19 9.06 16.43 4.71
N SER A 20 9.44 17.61 5.22
CA SER A 20 10.23 17.75 6.43
C SER A 20 9.43 17.35 7.66
N ILE A 21 10.08 16.60 8.56
CA ILE A 21 9.49 16.19 9.84
C ILE A 21 10.36 16.73 10.96
N HIS A 22 9.72 17.35 11.94
CA HIS A 22 10.37 17.92 13.09
C HIS A 22 9.80 17.27 14.37
N VAL A 23 10.69 16.89 15.29
CA VAL A 23 10.33 16.53 16.65
C VAL A 23 10.73 17.73 17.51
N VAL A 24 9.78 18.29 18.24
CA VAL A 24 9.95 19.55 18.92
C VAL A 24 9.49 19.46 20.39
N ASP A 25 9.90 20.39 21.22
CA ASP A 25 9.39 20.54 22.58
C ASP A 25 7.96 21.12 22.58
N GLU A 26 7.36 21.22 23.78
CA GLU A 26 6.00 21.75 23.95
C GLU A 26 5.89 23.21 23.52
N ILE A 27 6.92 24.03 23.75
CA ILE A 27 6.91 25.45 23.45
C ILE A 27 6.89 25.68 21.95
N ALA A 28 7.82 25.03 21.25
CA ALA A 28 7.89 25.11 19.79
C ALA A 28 6.63 24.51 19.14
N TYR A 29 6.08 23.41 19.69
CA TYR A 29 4.84 22.81 19.20
C TYR A 29 3.66 23.77 19.28
N ASP A 30 3.46 24.44 20.42
CA ASP A 30 2.39 25.42 20.59
C ASP A 30 2.63 26.69 19.75
N MET A 31 3.89 27.16 19.68
CA MET A 31 4.25 28.34 18.91
C MET A 31 4.02 28.12 17.40
N ILE A 32 4.39 26.95 16.87
CA ILE A 32 4.16 26.58 15.46
C ILE A 32 2.66 26.59 15.12
N ALA A 33 1.80 26.17 16.04
CA ALA A 33 0.36 26.11 15.80
C ALA A 33 -0.25 27.48 15.44
N GLU A 34 0.30 28.56 15.97
CA GLU A 34 -0.21 29.92 15.83
C GLU A 34 0.73 30.86 15.04
N PHE A 35 1.86 30.35 14.56
CA PHE A 35 2.95 31.12 13.97
C PHE A 35 2.55 31.98 12.75
N LEU A 36 1.63 31.49 11.92
CA LEU A 36 1.18 32.22 10.73
C LEU A 36 0.13 33.29 11.02
N ASP A 37 -0.56 33.19 12.14
CA ASP A 37 -1.71 34.02 12.49
C ASP A 37 -1.31 35.24 13.33
N LYS A 38 -0.11 35.22 13.93
CA LYS A 38 0.34 36.24 14.90
C LYS A 38 1.76 36.76 14.59
N ASP A 39 1.98 38.02 14.90
CA ASP A 39 3.32 38.59 14.86
C ASP A 39 4.18 38.12 16.07
N LYS A 40 5.51 38.28 15.96
CA LYS A 40 6.48 37.84 16.96
C LYS A 40 6.15 38.33 18.37
N ASN A 41 5.84 39.65 18.52
CA ASN A 41 5.63 40.23 19.83
C ASN A 41 4.39 39.65 20.49
N THR A 42 3.28 39.55 19.76
CA THR A 42 2.04 38.96 20.23
C THR A 42 2.22 37.51 20.66
N LEU A 43 2.85 36.70 19.77
CA LEU A 43 3.03 35.27 20.02
C LEU A 43 3.98 35.01 21.20
N VAL A 44 5.09 35.77 21.33
CA VAL A 44 6.01 35.66 22.49
C VAL A 44 5.33 36.04 23.79
N LEU A 45 4.48 37.08 23.78
CA LEU A 45 3.72 37.47 25.00
C LEU A 45 2.74 36.37 25.44
N GLU A 46 1.99 35.79 24.51
CA GLU A 46 1.06 34.69 24.81
C GLU A 46 1.78 33.43 25.30
N MET A 47 2.92 33.09 24.67
CA MET A 47 3.76 31.97 25.13
C MET A 47 4.33 32.25 26.53
N LYS A 48 4.70 33.50 26.84
CA LYS A 48 5.16 33.88 28.19
C LYS A 48 4.05 33.75 29.25
N GLU A 49 2.80 34.04 28.91
CA GLU A 49 1.65 33.79 29.77
C GLU A 49 1.41 32.29 30.00
N LYS A 50 1.55 31.50 28.95
CA LYS A 50 1.39 30.03 28.99
C LYS A 50 2.53 29.32 29.70
N TYR A 51 3.76 29.81 29.54
CA TYR A 51 5.01 29.27 30.10
C TYR A 51 5.74 30.30 30.98
N PRO A 52 5.20 30.65 32.16
CA PRO A 52 5.75 31.73 32.99
C PRO A 52 7.19 31.53 33.47
N SER A 53 7.63 30.25 33.57
CA SER A 53 8.97 29.91 34.04
C SER A 53 10.05 30.02 32.94
N VAL A 54 9.68 30.17 31.69
CA VAL A 54 10.61 30.28 30.55
C VAL A 54 11.01 31.74 30.34
N GLU A 55 12.27 32.01 30.13
CA GLU A 55 12.73 33.38 29.88
C GLU A 55 12.22 33.91 28.51
N THR A 56 11.92 35.22 28.44
CA THR A 56 11.41 35.82 27.21
C THR A 56 12.41 35.68 26.06
N SER A 57 13.70 35.75 26.35
CA SER A 57 14.77 35.52 25.34
C SER A 57 14.77 34.13 24.72
N GLU A 58 14.42 33.10 25.50
CA GLU A 58 14.29 31.72 25.01
C GLU A 58 13.08 31.57 24.09
N LEU A 59 11.97 32.25 24.41
CA LEU A 59 10.79 32.29 23.54
C LEU A 59 11.04 33.04 22.22
N GLU A 60 11.80 34.13 22.29
CA GLU A 60 12.23 34.91 21.12
C GLU A 60 13.16 34.07 20.22
N GLU A 61 14.07 33.33 20.82
CA GLU A 61 14.98 32.40 20.09
C GLU A 61 14.19 31.27 19.43
N CYS A 62 13.23 30.68 20.13
CA CYS A 62 12.34 29.66 19.55
C CYS A 62 11.58 30.20 18.34
N TYR A 63 11.02 31.42 18.42
CA TYR A 63 10.36 32.06 17.28
C TYR A 63 11.32 32.24 16.09
N ASP A 64 12.55 32.71 16.35
CA ASP A 64 13.55 32.94 15.31
C ASP A 64 13.99 31.64 14.64
N GLN A 65 14.12 30.54 15.38
CA GLN A 65 14.39 29.20 14.83
C GLN A 65 13.23 28.70 13.94
N ILE A 66 11.97 28.91 14.33
CA ILE A 66 10.80 28.60 13.51
C ILE A 66 10.82 29.43 12.21
N LEU A 67 11.15 30.71 12.33
CA LEU A 67 11.27 31.61 11.16
C LEU A 67 12.36 31.14 10.21
N GLU A 68 13.50 30.73 10.72
CA GLU A 68 14.61 30.19 9.93
C GLU A 68 14.17 28.93 9.15
N LEU A 69 13.49 27.99 9.80
CA LEU A 69 12.95 26.80 9.14
C LEU A 69 11.97 27.15 8.03
N LYS A 70 11.15 28.20 8.23
CA LYS A 70 10.24 28.72 7.20
C LYS A 70 11.00 29.30 6.02
N GLU A 71 12.02 30.13 6.28
CA GLU A 71 12.87 30.75 5.23
C GLU A 71 13.65 29.68 4.43
N GLN A 72 14.06 28.60 5.09
CA GLN A 72 14.68 27.42 4.45
C GLN A 72 13.69 26.57 3.65
N GLY A 73 12.39 26.86 3.68
CA GLY A 73 11.33 26.06 3.03
C GLY A 73 11.13 24.68 3.66
N ARG A 74 11.49 24.50 4.94
CA ARG A 74 11.35 23.27 5.70
C ARG A 74 10.16 23.26 6.65
N LEU A 75 9.51 24.41 6.82
CA LEU A 75 8.28 24.60 7.58
C LEU A 75 7.40 25.62 6.87
N PHE A 76 6.09 25.40 6.84
CA PHE A 76 5.12 26.24 6.11
C PHE A 76 5.42 26.40 4.61
N SER A 77 5.98 25.36 3.98
CA SER A 77 6.36 25.37 2.57
C SER A 77 5.14 25.49 1.65
N GLU A 78 5.33 26.10 0.48
CA GLU A 78 4.31 26.22 -0.55
C GLU A 78 4.19 24.93 -1.38
N ASP A 79 2.98 24.66 -1.87
CA ASP A 79 2.76 23.57 -2.82
C ASP A 79 3.16 23.98 -4.23
N THR A 80 4.36 23.58 -4.64
CA THR A 80 4.89 23.81 -5.98
C THR A 80 4.57 22.68 -6.97
N TYR A 81 3.92 21.61 -6.52
CA TYR A 81 3.68 20.41 -7.32
C TYR A 81 2.37 20.42 -8.09
N GLU A 82 1.36 21.17 -7.62
CA GLU A 82 0.06 21.26 -8.29
C GLU A 82 0.18 21.70 -9.76
N PRO A 83 0.91 22.78 -10.11
CA PRO A 83 1.11 23.19 -11.50
C PRO A 83 1.83 22.14 -12.36
N MET A 84 2.60 21.25 -11.73
CA MET A 84 3.40 20.23 -12.40
C MET A 84 2.63 18.92 -12.61
N ALA A 85 1.51 18.70 -11.91
CA ALA A 85 0.80 17.43 -11.88
C ALA A 85 0.42 16.93 -13.29
N GLY A 86 -0.07 17.81 -14.16
CA GLY A 86 -0.40 17.47 -15.54
C GLY A 86 0.82 17.12 -16.40
N GLN A 87 1.94 17.80 -16.19
CA GLN A 87 3.19 17.58 -16.94
C GLN A 87 3.88 16.29 -16.51
N LEU A 88 3.87 15.98 -15.22
CA LEU A 88 4.47 14.76 -14.67
C LEU A 88 3.82 13.52 -15.28
N LYS A 89 2.53 13.57 -15.55
CA LYS A 89 1.80 12.47 -16.15
C LYS A 89 2.07 12.29 -17.64
N ALA A 90 2.26 13.37 -18.39
CA ALA A 90 2.64 13.29 -19.80
C ALA A 90 3.96 12.52 -20.01
N LYS A 91 4.89 12.58 -19.05
CA LYS A 91 6.17 11.84 -19.09
C LYS A 91 6.05 10.32 -18.97
N THR A 92 4.98 9.81 -18.38
CA THR A 92 4.76 8.37 -18.21
C THR A 92 3.59 7.85 -19.04
N SER A 93 2.94 8.73 -19.80
CA SER A 93 1.84 8.36 -20.69
C SER A 93 2.32 7.35 -21.74
N GLY A 94 1.63 6.22 -21.80
CA GLY A 94 1.92 5.17 -22.78
C GLY A 94 3.08 4.22 -22.42
N VAL A 95 3.64 4.30 -21.20
CA VAL A 95 4.69 3.37 -20.75
C VAL A 95 4.13 2.45 -19.67
N ILE A 96 3.88 1.19 -20.05
CA ILE A 96 3.41 0.14 -19.12
C ILE A 96 4.62 -0.43 -18.37
N LYS A 97 4.51 -0.51 -17.04
CA LYS A 97 5.56 -1.06 -16.17
C LYS A 97 5.21 -2.41 -15.58
N ALA A 98 3.91 -2.71 -15.46
CA ALA A 98 3.46 -3.89 -14.76
C ALA A 98 2.16 -4.44 -15.36
N LEU A 99 2.03 -5.77 -15.37
CA LEU A 99 0.80 -6.49 -15.68
C LEU A 99 0.42 -7.43 -14.53
N CYS A 100 -0.86 -7.43 -14.18
CA CYS A 100 -1.46 -8.45 -13.34
C CYS A 100 -2.11 -9.49 -14.26
N LEU A 101 -1.49 -10.66 -14.40
CA LEU A 101 -2.00 -11.74 -15.21
C LEU A 101 -2.99 -12.58 -14.40
N HIS A 102 -4.24 -12.58 -14.79
CA HIS A 102 -5.25 -13.46 -14.23
C HIS A 102 -5.08 -14.87 -14.82
N ILE A 103 -4.16 -15.63 -14.24
CA ILE A 103 -3.81 -16.98 -14.68
C ILE A 103 -4.99 -17.94 -14.60
N ALA A 104 -5.89 -17.70 -13.63
CA ALA A 104 -7.09 -18.49 -13.45
C ALA A 104 -8.30 -17.63 -13.04
N HIS A 105 -9.37 -17.64 -13.82
CA HIS A 105 -10.69 -17.20 -13.42
C HIS A 105 -11.45 -18.35 -12.74
N THR A 106 -10.80 -18.99 -11.79
CA THR A 106 -11.36 -20.03 -10.91
C THR A 106 -10.55 -20.12 -9.63
N CYS A 107 -11.15 -20.62 -8.55
CA CYS A 107 -10.49 -20.80 -7.26
C CYS A 107 -10.94 -22.10 -6.63
N ASN A 108 -10.07 -22.72 -5.85
CA ASN A 108 -10.34 -23.91 -5.04
C ASN A 108 -10.89 -23.58 -3.63
N LEU A 109 -10.98 -22.28 -3.28
CA LEU A 109 -11.68 -21.80 -2.08
C LEU A 109 -12.94 -21.03 -2.46
N ASN A 110 -13.88 -20.98 -1.51
CA ASN A 110 -15.17 -20.30 -1.60
C ASN A 110 -15.30 -19.20 -0.54
N CYS A 111 -14.33 -18.26 -0.54
CA CYS A 111 -14.26 -17.18 0.44
C CYS A 111 -15.48 -16.25 0.32
N SER A 112 -16.22 -16.02 1.43
CA SER A 112 -17.47 -15.24 1.40
C SER A 112 -17.26 -13.74 1.14
N TYR A 113 -16.15 -13.14 1.54
CA TYR A 113 -15.81 -11.73 1.28
C TYR A 113 -15.05 -11.49 -0.04
N CYS A 114 -14.96 -12.51 -0.91
CA CYS A 114 -14.12 -12.43 -2.11
C CYS A 114 -14.64 -11.41 -3.13
N PHE A 115 -13.96 -10.30 -3.34
CA PHE A 115 -14.30 -9.30 -4.35
C PHE A 115 -14.31 -9.87 -5.79
N ALA A 116 -13.54 -10.95 -6.03
CA ALA A 116 -13.42 -11.62 -7.32
C ALA A 116 -14.50 -12.69 -7.55
N SER A 117 -15.57 -12.73 -6.75
CA SER A 117 -16.66 -13.72 -6.85
C SER A 117 -16.10 -15.16 -6.97
N GLN A 118 -15.25 -15.55 -6.01
CA GLN A 118 -14.52 -16.82 -5.96
C GLN A 118 -13.69 -17.08 -7.24
N GLY A 119 -13.09 -16.02 -7.76
CA GLY A 119 -12.25 -16.04 -8.94
C GLY A 119 -12.97 -15.94 -10.28
N LYS A 120 -14.30 -15.87 -10.32
CA LYS A 120 -15.06 -15.74 -11.58
C LYS A 120 -15.10 -14.32 -12.12
N TYR A 121 -14.86 -13.31 -11.28
CA TYR A 121 -14.93 -11.89 -11.66
C TYR A 121 -16.26 -11.55 -12.37
N HIS A 122 -17.38 -12.05 -11.81
CA HIS A 122 -18.75 -11.91 -12.34
C HIS A 122 -18.97 -12.51 -13.74
N GLY A 123 -18.01 -13.31 -14.25
CA GLY A 123 -18.05 -13.95 -15.58
C GLY A 123 -17.87 -15.46 -15.51
N ASP A 124 -17.38 -16.01 -16.61
CA ASP A 124 -17.14 -17.44 -16.76
C ASP A 124 -15.85 -17.91 -16.11
N ARG A 125 -15.78 -19.18 -15.74
CA ARG A 125 -14.53 -19.82 -15.31
C ARG A 125 -13.64 -20.10 -16.51
N ALA A 126 -12.36 -19.76 -16.39
CA ALA A 126 -11.36 -20.02 -17.42
C ALA A 126 -9.97 -20.16 -16.80
N LEU A 127 -9.08 -20.81 -17.52
CA LEU A 127 -7.64 -20.83 -17.30
C LEU A 127 -6.97 -20.10 -18.46
N MET A 128 -5.98 -19.25 -18.18
CA MET A 128 -5.20 -18.58 -19.22
C MET A 128 -4.40 -19.61 -20.02
N SER A 129 -4.45 -19.54 -21.34
CA SER A 129 -3.56 -20.35 -22.17
C SER A 129 -2.14 -19.80 -22.16
N PHE A 130 -1.16 -20.67 -22.47
CA PHE A 130 0.22 -20.22 -22.65
C PHE A 130 0.31 -19.13 -23.73
N GLU A 131 -0.39 -19.28 -24.85
CA GLU A 131 -0.40 -18.34 -25.97
C GLU A 131 -0.91 -16.96 -25.55
N THR A 132 -1.99 -16.92 -24.76
CA THR A 132 -2.52 -15.65 -24.22
C THR A 132 -1.51 -15.00 -23.26
N GLY A 133 -0.97 -15.76 -22.34
CA GLY A 133 0.03 -15.24 -21.40
C GLY A 133 1.32 -14.79 -22.08
N LYS A 134 1.80 -15.56 -23.08
CA LYS A 134 2.94 -15.19 -23.92
C LYS A 134 2.68 -13.85 -24.63
N ARG A 135 1.51 -13.71 -25.28
CA ARG A 135 1.15 -12.46 -25.97
C ARG A 135 1.07 -11.28 -24.98
N ALA A 136 0.61 -11.52 -23.75
CA ALA A 136 0.59 -10.48 -22.71
C ALA A 136 2.01 -10.02 -22.31
N LEU A 137 2.98 -10.94 -22.22
CA LEU A 137 4.38 -10.61 -21.99
C LEU A 137 4.99 -9.82 -23.16
N ASP A 138 4.71 -10.24 -24.40
CA ASP A 138 5.13 -9.50 -25.60
C ASP A 138 4.52 -8.08 -25.61
N PHE A 139 3.24 -7.96 -25.30
CA PHE A 139 2.55 -6.68 -25.17
C PHE A 139 3.20 -5.78 -24.11
N LEU A 140 3.60 -6.33 -22.96
CA LEU A 140 4.31 -5.58 -21.92
C LEU A 140 5.66 -5.06 -22.43
N VAL A 141 6.45 -5.89 -23.11
CA VAL A 141 7.73 -5.48 -23.69
C VAL A 141 7.54 -4.38 -24.74
N GLU A 142 6.60 -4.56 -25.68
CA GLU A 142 6.28 -3.61 -26.75
C GLU A 142 5.85 -2.23 -26.21
N ASN A 143 5.16 -2.19 -25.07
CA ASN A 143 4.59 -0.98 -24.50
C ASN A 143 5.36 -0.44 -23.27
N SER A 144 6.55 -0.97 -22.97
CA SER A 144 7.35 -0.55 -21.81
C SER A 144 8.40 0.52 -22.10
N GLY A 145 8.56 0.92 -23.37
CA GLY A 145 9.56 1.90 -23.79
C GLY A 145 10.98 1.53 -23.34
N THR A 146 11.71 2.46 -22.79
CA THR A 146 13.09 2.27 -22.30
C THR A 146 13.16 1.65 -20.89
N ARG A 147 12.02 1.36 -20.24
CA ARG A 147 11.98 0.79 -18.89
C ARG A 147 12.59 -0.62 -18.88
N ARG A 148 13.62 -0.81 -18.05
CA ARG A 148 14.33 -2.09 -17.94
C ARG A 148 13.56 -3.08 -17.06
N ASN A 149 13.14 -2.67 -15.87
CA ASN A 149 12.46 -3.56 -14.92
C ASN A 149 10.96 -3.59 -15.19
N LEU A 150 10.42 -4.77 -15.40
CA LEU A 150 9.02 -5.04 -15.68
C LEU A 150 8.46 -5.96 -14.59
N GLU A 151 7.31 -5.61 -14.03
CA GLU A 151 6.65 -6.38 -12.98
C GLU A 151 5.54 -7.23 -13.59
N VAL A 152 5.45 -8.48 -13.17
CA VAL A 152 4.37 -9.40 -13.56
C VAL A 152 3.83 -10.09 -12.33
N ASP A 153 2.57 -9.83 -12.03
CA ASP A 153 1.88 -10.45 -10.91
C ASP A 153 1.03 -11.62 -11.43
N PHE A 154 1.33 -12.83 -10.98
CA PHE A 154 0.46 -13.99 -11.19
C PHE A 154 -0.66 -13.99 -10.16
N PHE A 155 -1.87 -13.75 -10.63
CA PHE A 155 -3.06 -13.49 -9.84
C PHE A 155 -4.30 -14.20 -10.41
N GLY A 156 -5.49 -13.78 -9.96
CA GLY A 156 -6.78 -14.24 -10.42
C GLY A 156 -7.61 -14.79 -9.27
N GLY A 157 -8.21 -15.98 -9.44
CA GLY A 157 -8.81 -16.74 -8.35
C GLY A 157 -7.72 -17.41 -7.52
N GLU A 158 -7.17 -18.53 -8.05
CA GLU A 158 -5.96 -19.16 -7.50
C GLU A 158 -5.01 -19.52 -8.65
N PRO A 159 -3.88 -18.81 -8.79
CA PRO A 159 -2.97 -19.02 -9.90
C PRO A 159 -2.31 -20.40 -9.92
N LEU A 160 -2.13 -21.06 -8.76
CA LEU A 160 -1.58 -22.41 -8.69
C LEU A 160 -2.50 -23.48 -9.31
N MET A 161 -3.77 -23.17 -9.59
CA MET A 161 -4.64 -24.06 -10.39
C MET A 161 -4.21 -24.17 -11.85
N ASN A 162 -3.30 -23.28 -12.31
CA ASN A 162 -2.75 -23.27 -13.65
C ASN A 162 -1.22 -23.12 -13.62
N PHE A 163 -0.58 -23.80 -12.67
CA PHE A 163 0.82 -23.62 -12.35
C PHE A 163 1.77 -23.97 -13.49
N ASP A 164 1.42 -24.96 -14.32
CA ASP A 164 2.23 -25.32 -15.48
C ASP A 164 2.35 -24.17 -16.49
N VAL A 165 1.29 -23.41 -16.68
CA VAL A 165 1.33 -22.20 -17.52
C VAL A 165 2.19 -21.10 -16.86
N VAL A 166 2.12 -20.93 -15.54
CA VAL A 166 3.03 -20.01 -14.82
C VAL A 166 4.48 -20.34 -15.09
N LYS A 167 4.86 -21.65 -14.97
CA LYS A 167 6.24 -22.11 -15.25
C LYS A 167 6.65 -21.83 -16.69
N GLN A 168 5.79 -22.10 -17.67
CA GLN A 168 6.04 -21.83 -19.08
C GLN A 168 6.22 -20.34 -19.37
N LEU A 169 5.39 -19.48 -18.79
CA LEU A 169 5.47 -18.03 -18.97
C LEU A 169 6.75 -17.45 -18.39
N VAL A 170 7.16 -17.90 -17.20
CA VAL A 170 8.44 -17.50 -16.61
C VAL A 170 9.61 -17.92 -17.47
N ALA A 171 9.63 -19.18 -17.95
CA ALA A 171 10.67 -19.67 -18.84
C ALA A 171 10.72 -18.85 -20.16
N TYR A 172 9.57 -18.54 -20.73
CA TYR A 172 9.49 -17.67 -21.91
C TYR A 172 10.05 -16.27 -21.63
N ALA A 173 9.61 -15.61 -20.55
CA ALA A 173 10.09 -14.27 -20.18
C ALA A 173 11.62 -14.25 -20.03
N ARG A 174 12.20 -15.23 -19.30
CA ARG A 174 13.66 -15.37 -19.17
C ARG A 174 14.37 -15.51 -20.50
N SER A 175 13.76 -16.21 -21.46
CA SER A 175 14.36 -16.42 -22.79
C SER A 175 14.48 -15.14 -23.62
N ILE A 176 13.56 -14.18 -23.43
CA ILE A 176 13.52 -12.92 -24.19
C ILE A 176 14.21 -11.75 -23.49
N GLU A 177 14.51 -11.83 -22.18
CA GLU A 177 15.07 -10.72 -21.37
C GLU A 177 16.30 -10.07 -22.00
N LYS A 178 17.25 -10.89 -22.46
CA LYS A 178 18.53 -10.38 -22.97
C LYS A 178 18.35 -9.62 -24.29
N GLU A 179 17.57 -10.14 -25.21
CA GLU A 179 17.34 -9.54 -26.52
C GLU A 179 16.49 -8.26 -26.37
N ALA A 180 15.46 -8.30 -25.55
CA ALA A 180 14.59 -7.17 -25.27
C ALA A 180 15.24 -6.09 -24.39
N GLY A 181 16.37 -6.36 -23.74
CA GLY A 181 17.00 -5.47 -22.77
C GLY A 181 16.15 -5.25 -21.52
N LYS A 182 15.36 -6.24 -21.13
CA LYS A 182 14.41 -6.21 -20.01
C LYS A 182 14.88 -7.08 -18.85
N ASN A 183 14.25 -6.91 -17.71
CA ASN A 183 14.40 -7.72 -16.51
C ASN A 183 13.02 -7.90 -15.89
N PHE A 184 12.48 -9.11 -15.97
CA PHE A 184 11.17 -9.42 -15.39
C PHE A 184 11.29 -9.77 -13.90
N ARG A 185 10.41 -9.18 -13.11
CA ARG A 185 10.25 -9.46 -11.69
C ARG A 185 8.85 -10.03 -11.46
N PHE A 186 8.79 -11.25 -10.94
CA PHE A 186 7.55 -11.97 -10.77
C PHE A 186 7.09 -11.97 -9.34
N THR A 187 5.80 -11.74 -9.14
CA THR A 187 5.09 -11.93 -7.88
C THR A 187 4.04 -13.02 -8.04
N LEU A 188 3.94 -13.91 -7.05
CA LEU A 188 2.90 -14.93 -6.96
C LEU A 188 2.04 -14.65 -5.74
N THR A 189 0.72 -14.49 -5.95
CA THR A 189 -0.25 -14.38 -4.86
C THR A 189 -1.05 -15.67 -4.77
N THR A 190 -1.03 -16.34 -3.60
CA THR A 190 -1.71 -17.65 -3.45
C THR A 190 -2.44 -17.77 -2.13
N ASN A 191 -3.53 -18.56 -2.13
CA ASN A 191 -4.24 -18.99 -0.94
C ASN A 191 -3.56 -20.17 -0.21
N GLY A 192 -2.50 -20.74 -0.77
CA GLY A 192 -1.65 -21.76 -0.16
C GLY A 192 -2.14 -23.20 -0.24
N MET A 193 -3.37 -23.45 -0.64
CA MET A 193 -3.92 -24.82 -0.67
C MET A 193 -3.12 -25.78 -1.56
N LEU A 194 -2.58 -25.28 -2.67
CA LEU A 194 -1.86 -26.08 -3.66
C LEU A 194 -0.33 -25.97 -3.54
N ILE A 195 0.20 -25.32 -2.52
CA ILE A 195 1.65 -25.29 -2.29
C ILE A 195 2.13 -26.72 -1.97
N ASP A 196 3.16 -27.15 -2.70
CA ASP A 196 3.93 -28.37 -2.53
C ASP A 196 5.43 -28.07 -2.71
N ASP A 197 6.25 -29.13 -2.79
CA ASP A 197 7.69 -28.97 -2.92
C ASP A 197 8.13 -28.40 -4.29
N ASP A 198 7.42 -28.73 -5.37
CA ASP A 198 7.67 -28.15 -6.72
C ASP A 198 7.37 -26.65 -6.72
N VAL A 199 6.25 -26.24 -6.13
CA VAL A 199 5.91 -24.81 -5.99
C VAL A 199 6.95 -24.07 -5.16
N ILE A 200 7.40 -24.66 -4.03
CA ILE A 200 8.41 -24.04 -3.15
C ILE A 200 9.75 -23.85 -3.90
N GLU A 201 10.23 -24.88 -4.56
CA GLU A 201 11.49 -24.83 -5.32
C GLU A 201 11.41 -23.77 -6.42
N PHE A 202 10.34 -23.81 -7.22
CA PHE A 202 10.13 -22.86 -8.30
C PHE A 202 10.00 -21.42 -7.79
N ALA A 203 9.20 -21.20 -6.76
CA ALA A 203 9.00 -19.86 -6.19
C ALA A 203 10.31 -19.28 -5.64
N ASN A 204 11.13 -20.08 -4.97
CA ASN A 204 12.41 -19.64 -4.45
C ASN A 204 13.42 -19.28 -5.54
N LYS A 205 13.35 -19.93 -6.67
CA LYS A 205 14.24 -19.70 -7.81
C LYS A 205 13.81 -18.49 -8.66
N GLU A 206 12.51 -18.36 -8.93
CA GLU A 206 12.01 -17.47 -9.98
C GLU A 206 11.19 -16.28 -9.47
N MET A 207 10.53 -16.39 -8.29
CA MET A 207 9.67 -15.33 -7.78
C MET A 207 10.45 -14.30 -6.97
N SER A 208 10.39 -13.05 -7.40
CA SER A 208 10.95 -11.92 -6.66
C SER A 208 10.20 -11.68 -5.35
N ASN A 209 8.92 -12.04 -5.31
CA ASN A 209 8.10 -11.96 -4.11
C ASN A 209 6.98 -13.01 -4.12
N VAL A 210 6.53 -13.45 -2.93
CA VAL A 210 5.37 -14.33 -2.77
C VAL A 210 4.41 -13.74 -1.74
N VAL A 211 3.16 -13.59 -2.13
CA VAL A 211 2.08 -13.10 -1.26
C VAL A 211 1.25 -14.29 -0.77
N LEU A 212 1.22 -14.48 0.54
CA LEU A 212 0.59 -15.61 1.20
C LEU A 212 -0.67 -15.16 1.94
N SER A 213 -1.84 -15.64 1.52
CA SER A 213 -3.13 -15.19 2.03
C SER A 213 -3.45 -15.82 3.37
N LEU A 214 -3.35 -15.07 4.48
CA LEU A 214 -3.67 -15.51 5.84
C LEU A 214 -4.29 -14.35 6.63
N ASP A 215 -5.47 -14.57 7.25
CA ASP A 215 -6.20 -13.51 7.97
C ASP A 215 -5.88 -13.49 9.49
N GLY A 216 -4.92 -14.27 9.96
CA GLY A 216 -4.47 -14.31 11.35
C GLY A 216 -5.02 -15.50 12.13
N ARG A 217 -5.86 -15.25 13.16
CA ARG A 217 -6.44 -16.30 14.01
C ARG A 217 -7.24 -17.32 13.20
N LYS A 218 -7.16 -18.59 13.60
CA LYS A 218 -7.81 -19.69 12.89
C LYS A 218 -9.31 -19.49 12.74
N GLU A 219 -10.00 -19.10 13.81
CA GLU A 219 -11.44 -18.88 13.82
C GLU A 219 -11.89 -17.74 12.89
N ILE A 220 -11.02 -16.71 12.72
CA ILE A 220 -11.27 -15.61 11.78
C ILE A 220 -10.99 -16.06 10.35
N HIS A 221 -9.86 -16.70 10.12
CA HIS A 221 -9.49 -17.21 8.81
C HIS A 221 -10.52 -18.21 8.27
N ASP A 222 -10.85 -19.24 9.07
CA ASP A 222 -11.77 -20.30 8.69
C ASP A 222 -13.25 -19.85 8.64
N ARG A 223 -13.59 -18.69 9.20
CA ARG A 223 -14.91 -18.06 9.03
C ARG A 223 -15.16 -17.66 7.57
N TYR A 224 -14.15 -17.20 6.89
CA TYR A 224 -14.26 -16.63 5.54
C TYR A 224 -13.63 -17.50 4.47
N ARG A 225 -12.47 -18.12 4.73
CA ARG A 225 -11.66 -18.84 3.75
C ARG A 225 -11.89 -20.34 3.85
N VAL A 226 -13.05 -20.76 3.39
CA VAL A 226 -13.48 -22.17 3.35
C VAL A 226 -13.37 -22.74 1.94
N ASP A 227 -13.26 -24.08 1.85
CA ASP A 227 -13.42 -24.78 0.60
C ASP A 227 -14.91 -24.90 0.20
N TYR A 228 -15.19 -25.55 -0.93
CA TYR A 228 -16.57 -25.76 -1.41
C TYR A 228 -17.39 -26.72 -0.54
N SER A 229 -16.76 -27.47 0.37
CA SER A 229 -17.44 -28.29 1.37
C SER A 229 -17.76 -27.52 2.67
N GLY A 230 -17.28 -26.29 2.79
CA GLY A 230 -17.40 -25.48 4.00
C GLY A 230 -16.30 -25.73 5.03
N LYS A 231 -15.26 -26.50 4.69
CA LYS A 231 -14.13 -26.77 5.59
C LYS A 231 -13.14 -25.61 5.54
N GLY A 232 -12.69 -25.13 6.71
CA GLY A 232 -11.67 -24.13 6.85
C GLY A 232 -10.32 -24.55 6.28
N SER A 233 -9.54 -23.60 5.82
CA SER A 233 -8.25 -23.83 5.14
C SER A 233 -7.03 -23.66 6.04
N PHE A 234 -7.15 -23.06 7.22
CA PHE A 234 -6.06 -22.69 8.11
C PHE A 234 -5.08 -23.83 8.40
N ASP A 235 -5.58 -24.98 8.92
CA ASP A 235 -4.73 -26.12 9.31
C ASP A 235 -3.99 -26.73 8.11
N THR A 236 -4.51 -26.54 6.89
CA THR A 236 -3.88 -27.04 5.67
C THR A 236 -2.78 -26.10 5.18
N ILE A 237 -2.99 -24.79 5.24
CA ILE A 237 -2.09 -23.83 4.61
C ILE A 237 -0.95 -23.39 5.53
N VAL A 238 -1.16 -23.26 6.83
CA VAL A 238 -0.14 -22.75 7.76
C VAL A 238 1.15 -23.57 7.72
N PRO A 239 1.15 -24.91 7.79
CA PRO A 239 2.38 -25.71 7.68
C PRO A 239 3.10 -25.50 6.32
N LYS A 240 2.34 -25.32 5.24
CA LYS A 240 2.88 -25.07 3.90
C LYS A 240 3.54 -23.69 3.82
N PHE A 241 2.91 -22.67 4.39
CA PHE A 241 3.48 -21.32 4.48
C PHE A 241 4.76 -21.31 5.30
N GLN A 242 4.77 -21.96 6.46
CA GLN A 242 5.98 -22.08 7.29
C GLN A 242 7.11 -22.77 6.52
N LYS A 243 6.83 -23.85 5.77
CA LYS A 243 7.81 -24.56 4.95
C LYS A 243 8.36 -23.65 3.85
N LEU A 244 7.50 -22.93 3.12
CA LEU A 244 7.90 -21.99 2.06
C LEU A 244 8.75 -20.84 2.63
N VAL A 245 8.31 -20.19 3.70
CA VAL A 245 9.01 -19.06 4.33
C VAL A 245 10.38 -19.49 4.85
N LYS A 246 10.47 -20.67 5.49
CA LYS A 246 11.74 -21.25 5.92
C LYS A 246 12.70 -21.48 4.74
N ALA A 247 12.19 -22.03 3.62
CA ALA A 247 12.98 -22.28 2.43
C ALA A 247 13.41 -20.98 1.71
N ARG A 248 12.70 -19.85 1.94
CA ARG A 248 13.08 -18.49 1.49
C ARG A 248 13.94 -17.74 2.50
N GLU A 249 14.42 -18.39 3.57
CA GLU A 249 15.20 -17.75 4.63
C GLU A 249 14.51 -16.53 5.26
N GLY A 250 13.18 -16.54 5.30
CA GLY A 250 12.36 -15.45 5.83
C GLY A 250 12.35 -14.16 5.00
N LYS A 251 12.69 -14.23 3.70
CA LYS A 251 12.80 -13.05 2.84
C LYS A 251 11.88 -13.08 1.63
N ASN A 252 11.57 -11.89 1.09
CA ASN A 252 10.83 -11.72 -0.16
C ASN A 252 9.47 -12.46 -0.17
N TYR A 253 8.76 -12.37 0.92
CA TYR A 253 7.36 -12.78 1.07
C TYR A 253 6.63 -11.76 1.93
N TYR A 254 5.32 -11.81 1.94
CA TYR A 254 4.54 -11.27 3.05
C TYR A 254 3.21 -12.01 3.20
N MET A 255 2.79 -12.11 4.47
CA MET A 255 1.46 -12.57 4.81
C MET A 255 0.48 -11.44 4.50
N ARG A 256 -0.57 -11.74 3.75
CA ARG A 256 -1.62 -10.77 3.45
C ARG A 256 -2.94 -11.20 4.06
N GLY A 257 -3.37 -10.47 5.06
CA GLY A 257 -4.64 -10.67 5.73
C GLY A 257 -5.64 -9.54 5.47
N THR A 258 -6.89 -9.85 5.75
CA THR A 258 -8.01 -8.90 5.69
C THR A 258 -8.72 -8.91 7.03
N PHE A 259 -8.98 -7.72 7.60
CA PHE A 259 -9.84 -7.60 8.77
C PHE A 259 -11.19 -6.98 8.41
N THR A 260 -12.22 -7.34 9.17
CA THR A 260 -13.62 -7.10 8.87
C THR A 260 -14.35 -6.68 10.14
N HIS A 261 -15.66 -6.46 10.07
CA HIS A 261 -16.53 -6.30 11.24
C HIS A 261 -16.37 -7.46 12.28
N ALA A 262 -16.03 -8.66 11.84
CA ALA A 262 -15.85 -9.80 12.74
C ALA A 262 -14.56 -9.77 13.56
N ASN A 263 -13.56 -8.98 13.13
CA ASN A 263 -12.25 -8.86 13.77
C ASN A 263 -11.67 -7.45 13.70
N PRO A 264 -12.39 -6.43 14.21
CA PRO A 264 -11.84 -5.07 14.29
C PRO A 264 -10.64 -5.00 15.24
N ASP A 265 -10.47 -6.03 16.11
CA ASP A 265 -9.32 -6.27 17.00
C ASP A 265 -8.16 -6.97 16.27
N PHE A 266 -7.84 -6.54 15.05
CA PHE A 266 -6.93 -7.22 14.12
C PHE A 266 -5.49 -7.36 14.65
N LEU A 267 -5.10 -6.62 15.68
CA LEU A 267 -3.80 -6.80 16.34
C LEU A 267 -3.62 -8.21 16.89
N LYS A 268 -4.69 -8.86 17.34
CA LYS A 268 -4.64 -10.27 17.75
C LYS A 268 -4.33 -11.21 16.57
N ASP A 269 -4.76 -10.83 15.37
CA ASP A 269 -4.47 -11.57 14.15
C ASP A 269 -3.00 -11.39 13.73
N VAL A 270 -2.47 -10.17 13.88
CA VAL A 270 -1.03 -9.88 13.73
C VAL A 270 -0.21 -10.71 14.74
N GLN A 271 -0.59 -10.70 16.02
CA GLN A 271 0.09 -11.48 17.05
C GLN A 271 0.09 -12.98 16.72
N GLN A 272 -1.04 -13.52 16.26
CA GLN A 272 -1.11 -14.92 15.83
C GLN A 272 -0.14 -15.22 14.68
N MET A 273 0.01 -14.31 13.70
CA MET A 273 0.98 -14.50 12.63
C MET A 273 2.42 -14.46 13.14
N LEU A 274 2.73 -13.58 14.11
CA LEU A 274 4.03 -13.51 14.77
C LEU A 274 4.35 -14.79 15.56
N ASP A 275 3.37 -15.32 16.28
CA ASP A 275 3.49 -16.57 17.05
C ASP A 275 3.71 -17.79 16.13
N LEU A 276 3.18 -17.76 14.92
CA LEU A 276 3.44 -18.74 13.86
C LEU A 276 4.83 -18.60 13.20
N GLY A 277 5.61 -17.58 13.57
CA GLY A 277 6.97 -17.35 13.09
C GLY A 277 7.06 -16.47 11.84
N PHE A 278 5.97 -15.84 11.41
CA PHE A 278 6.02 -14.90 10.28
C PHE A 278 6.48 -13.51 10.74
N ARG A 279 7.29 -12.83 9.91
CA ARG A 279 7.86 -11.50 10.23
C ARG A 279 7.58 -10.44 9.17
N GLU A 280 7.09 -10.81 7.99
CA GLU A 280 6.70 -9.91 6.92
C GLU A 280 5.17 -9.92 6.79
N LEU A 281 4.51 -8.88 7.30
CA LEU A 281 3.06 -8.85 7.50
C LEU A 281 2.39 -7.70 6.76
N SER A 282 1.19 -7.94 6.27
CA SER A 282 0.30 -6.94 5.69
C SER A 282 -1.15 -7.29 6.04
N MET A 283 -1.87 -6.35 6.64
CA MET A 283 -3.31 -6.48 6.86
C MET A 283 -4.03 -5.21 6.42
N GLU A 284 -5.14 -5.39 5.72
CA GLU A 284 -5.96 -4.28 5.24
C GLU A 284 -7.43 -4.46 5.64
N PRO A 285 -8.18 -3.37 5.82
CA PRO A 285 -9.60 -3.45 6.02
C PRO A 285 -10.27 -4.04 4.78
N VAL A 286 -11.33 -4.82 4.98
CA VAL A 286 -12.22 -5.19 3.90
C VAL A 286 -12.83 -3.94 3.26
N VAL A 287 -12.84 -3.90 1.93
CA VAL A 287 -13.59 -2.88 1.19
C VAL A 287 -14.88 -3.52 0.70
N ALA A 288 -15.98 -3.19 1.36
CA ALA A 288 -17.29 -3.76 1.12
C ALA A 288 -18.35 -2.65 1.15
N LYS A 289 -19.52 -2.91 0.56
CA LYS A 289 -20.66 -2.01 0.68
C LYS A 289 -21.15 -1.99 2.12
N SER A 290 -21.76 -0.89 2.54
CA SER A 290 -22.20 -0.68 3.93
C SER A 290 -23.25 -1.68 4.43
N ASP A 291 -23.94 -2.35 3.53
CA ASP A 291 -24.92 -3.41 3.83
C ASP A 291 -24.32 -4.83 3.87
N ASP A 292 -23.04 -4.96 3.53
CA ASP A 292 -22.32 -6.25 3.62
C ASP A 292 -22.01 -6.58 5.08
N PRO A 293 -22.29 -7.80 5.55
CA PRO A 293 -21.98 -8.22 6.93
C PRO A 293 -20.51 -8.17 7.32
N ALA A 294 -19.59 -8.13 6.36
CA ALA A 294 -18.17 -7.98 6.61
C ALA A 294 -17.72 -6.52 6.74
N ALA A 295 -18.55 -5.55 6.30
CA ALA A 295 -18.19 -4.13 6.29
C ALA A 295 -17.94 -3.59 7.70
N LEU A 296 -16.91 -2.75 7.83
CA LEU A 296 -16.60 -2.07 9.09
C LEU A 296 -17.65 -1.00 9.40
N THR A 297 -18.21 -1.04 10.61
CA THR A 297 -19.08 0.00 11.15
C THR A 297 -18.28 1.20 11.65
N GLN A 298 -18.96 2.29 12.05
CA GLN A 298 -18.30 3.42 12.70
C GLN A 298 -17.58 2.99 13.99
N ALA A 299 -18.24 2.20 14.84
CA ALA A 299 -17.65 1.70 16.08
C ALA A 299 -16.42 0.81 15.83
N ASP A 300 -16.44 -0.02 14.78
CA ASP A 300 -15.27 -0.82 14.41
C ASP A 300 -14.09 0.04 13.99
N ARG A 301 -14.33 1.14 13.26
CA ARG A 301 -13.24 2.05 12.84
C ARG A 301 -12.55 2.70 14.03
N GLU A 302 -13.30 3.07 15.06
CA GLU A 302 -12.73 3.59 16.31
C GLU A 302 -11.83 2.57 17.01
N VAL A 303 -12.25 1.30 17.05
CA VAL A 303 -11.42 0.19 17.53
C VAL A 303 -10.18 0.04 16.67
N VAL A 304 -10.32 0.00 15.34
CA VAL A 304 -9.20 -0.17 14.39
C VAL A 304 -8.16 0.96 14.52
N MET A 305 -8.59 2.21 14.72
CA MET A 305 -7.66 3.32 14.94
C MET A 305 -6.80 3.09 16.20
N LYS A 306 -7.40 2.57 17.27
CA LYS A 306 -6.66 2.19 18.48
C LYS A 306 -5.72 1.00 18.23
N GLN A 307 -6.16 0.02 17.44
CA GLN A 307 -5.30 -1.13 17.06
C GLN A 307 -4.07 -0.70 16.26
N TYR A 308 -4.15 0.37 15.45
CA TYR A 308 -2.97 0.91 14.77
C TYR A 308 -1.96 1.50 15.76
N GLU A 309 -2.40 2.21 16.81
CA GLU A 309 -1.50 2.71 17.86
C GLU A 309 -0.83 1.56 18.64
N ASP A 310 -1.63 0.54 18.98
CA ASP A 310 -1.13 -0.61 19.73
C ASP A 310 -0.19 -1.47 18.86
N LEU A 311 -0.42 -1.55 17.54
CA LEU A 311 0.50 -2.17 16.60
C LEU A 311 1.84 -1.43 16.53
N ALA A 312 1.81 -0.10 16.52
CA ALA A 312 3.04 0.70 16.52
C ALA A 312 3.87 0.44 17.79
N LYS A 313 3.22 0.37 18.97
CA LYS A 313 3.90 -0.03 20.23
C LYS A 313 4.48 -1.44 20.13
N LEU A 314 3.69 -2.39 19.63
CA LEU A 314 4.14 -3.77 19.46
C LEU A 314 5.39 -3.86 18.58
N MET A 315 5.45 -3.07 17.49
CA MET A 315 6.63 -3.03 16.61
C MET A 315 7.87 -2.54 17.36
N LEU A 316 7.75 -1.46 18.12
CA LEU A 316 8.85 -0.92 18.92
C LEU A 316 9.30 -1.89 20.01
N ASP A 317 8.37 -2.60 20.65
CA ASP A 317 8.67 -3.65 21.63
C ASP A 317 9.44 -4.83 21.03
N TYR A 318 9.13 -5.20 19.77
CA TYR A 318 9.87 -6.25 19.05
C TYR A 318 11.25 -5.80 18.60
N ASP A 319 11.42 -4.52 18.24
CA ASP A 319 12.74 -3.94 17.97
C ASP A 319 13.64 -4.03 19.21
N ASP A 320 13.11 -3.67 20.39
CA ASP A 320 13.86 -3.73 21.66
C ASP A 320 14.24 -5.16 22.07
N LYS A 321 13.43 -6.16 21.68
CA LYS A 321 13.74 -7.59 21.86
C LYS A 321 14.71 -8.15 20.82
N LYS A 322 15.15 -7.34 19.84
CA LYS A 322 16.00 -7.76 18.71
C LYS A 322 15.38 -8.86 17.84
N ASP A 323 14.05 -8.87 17.75
CA ASP A 323 13.25 -9.77 16.90
C ASP A 323 12.26 -8.94 16.05
N PRO A 324 12.74 -7.96 15.26
CA PRO A 324 11.88 -7.03 14.55
C PRO A 324 11.02 -7.73 13.51
N PHE A 325 9.85 -7.18 13.27
CA PHE A 325 9.00 -7.57 12.15
C PHE A 325 8.62 -6.37 11.29
N THR A 326 8.28 -6.65 10.05
CA THR A 326 7.80 -5.64 9.10
C THR A 326 6.28 -5.67 9.04
N PHE A 327 5.66 -4.51 9.23
CA PHE A 327 4.27 -4.30 8.82
C PHE A 327 4.27 -3.42 7.57
N TYR A 328 3.92 -3.98 6.42
CA TYR A 328 4.09 -3.37 5.09
C TYR A 328 3.57 -1.92 5.02
N HIS A 329 2.43 -1.65 5.66
CA HIS A 329 1.82 -0.33 5.65
C HIS A 329 2.49 0.70 6.58
N TYR A 330 3.48 0.28 7.36
CA TYR A 330 4.30 1.15 8.23
C TYR A 330 5.71 1.37 7.67
N MET A 331 5.99 0.87 6.47
CA MET A 331 7.27 1.12 5.81
C MET A 331 7.30 2.55 5.27
N ILE A 332 7.91 3.45 6.01
CA ILE A 332 8.14 4.85 5.64
C ILE A 332 9.64 5.08 5.53
N ASP A 333 10.07 5.64 4.42
CA ASP A 333 11.44 6.11 4.22
C ASP A 333 11.48 7.64 4.49
N LEU A 334 12.09 8.02 5.61
CA LEU A 334 12.23 9.42 6.01
C LEU A 334 13.30 10.18 5.19
N LYS A 335 14.25 9.46 4.58
CA LYS A 335 15.44 10.03 3.90
C LYS A 335 15.24 10.17 2.39
N GLY A 336 14.39 9.38 1.77
CA GLY A 336 14.19 9.37 0.33
C GLY A 336 12.74 9.24 -0.09
N GLY A 337 12.15 8.08 0.17
CA GLY A 337 10.78 7.73 -0.19
C GLY A 337 10.51 7.69 -1.70
N PRO A 338 9.28 7.44 -2.11
CA PRO A 338 8.91 7.44 -3.53
C PRO A 338 9.05 8.84 -4.15
N CYS A 339 9.42 8.88 -5.42
CA CYS A 339 9.52 10.15 -6.15
C CYS A 339 8.16 10.89 -6.18
N ILE A 340 8.21 12.21 -6.32
CA ILE A 340 7.01 13.08 -6.33
C ILE A 340 5.94 12.61 -7.32
N TYR A 341 6.33 12.08 -8.47
CA TYR A 341 5.40 11.50 -9.43
C TYR A 341 4.51 10.41 -8.81
N LYS A 342 5.09 9.44 -8.08
CA LYS A 342 4.34 8.40 -7.37
C LYS A 342 3.48 8.96 -6.25
N ARG A 343 3.97 9.98 -5.55
CA ARG A 343 3.22 10.65 -4.49
C ARG A 343 1.97 11.37 -5.02
N ILE A 344 2.01 11.82 -6.27
CA ILE A 344 0.89 12.51 -6.91
C ILE A 344 -0.08 11.52 -7.57
N SER A 345 0.42 10.52 -8.31
CA SER A 345 -0.41 9.68 -9.20
C SER A 345 -0.68 8.26 -8.68
N GLY A 346 -0.07 7.84 -7.57
CA GLY A 346 -0.32 6.55 -6.96
C GLY A 346 0.18 5.34 -7.76
N CYS A 347 -0.61 4.26 -7.80
CA CYS A 347 -0.19 2.96 -8.36
C CYS A 347 -0.09 2.93 -9.89
N GLY A 348 -0.68 3.89 -10.59
CA GLY A 348 -0.67 3.95 -12.05
C GLY A 348 -1.68 3.02 -12.74
N SER A 349 -2.76 2.60 -12.02
CA SER A 349 -3.83 1.80 -12.61
C SER A 349 -4.40 2.44 -13.88
N GLY A 350 -4.67 1.61 -14.89
CA GLY A 350 -5.19 2.04 -16.20
C GLY A 350 -4.17 2.74 -17.10
N THR A 351 -2.96 3.01 -16.62
CA THR A 351 -1.91 3.70 -17.38
C THR A 351 -0.59 2.93 -17.40
N GLU A 352 0.09 2.81 -16.27
CA GLU A 352 1.36 2.09 -16.15
C GLU A 352 1.18 0.65 -15.65
N TYR A 353 0.03 0.33 -15.07
CA TYR A 353 -0.36 -0.97 -14.54
C TYR A 353 -1.73 -1.36 -15.10
N MET A 354 -1.87 -2.59 -15.56
CA MET A 354 -3.12 -3.14 -16.11
C MET A 354 -3.29 -4.60 -15.69
N ALA A 355 -4.54 -5.05 -15.61
CA ALA A 355 -4.87 -6.47 -15.48
C ALA A 355 -5.19 -7.07 -16.83
N VAL A 356 -4.80 -8.34 -17.01
CA VAL A 356 -5.06 -9.13 -18.23
C VAL A 356 -5.89 -10.36 -17.87
N THR A 357 -7.06 -10.50 -18.48
CA THR A 357 -7.94 -11.68 -18.27
C THR A 357 -7.40 -12.92 -19.00
N PRO A 358 -7.93 -14.14 -18.71
CA PRO A 358 -7.58 -15.36 -19.44
C PRO A 358 -7.84 -15.29 -20.96
N TRP A 359 -8.68 -14.36 -21.40
CA TRP A 359 -9.01 -14.15 -22.83
C TRP A 359 -8.17 -13.06 -23.48
N GLY A 360 -7.34 -12.34 -22.69
CA GLY A 360 -6.49 -11.26 -23.17
C GLY A 360 -7.08 -9.86 -23.05
N ASP A 361 -8.25 -9.71 -22.43
CA ASP A 361 -8.85 -8.39 -22.22
C ASP A 361 -8.03 -7.57 -21.19
N LEU A 362 -7.91 -6.26 -21.44
CA LEU A 362 -7.21 -5.30 -20.60
C LEU A 362 -8.19 -4.51 -19.72
N TYR A 363 -7.87 -4.45 -18.43
CA TYR A 363 -8.60 -3.63 -17.44
C TYR A 363 -7.64 -2.74 -16.65
N PRO A 364 -8.10 -1.63 -16.04
CA PRO A 364 -7.24 -0.71 -15.27
C PRO A 364 -6.48 -1.38 -14.12
N CYS A 365 -7.11 -2.31 -13.42
CA CYS A 365 -6.48 -3.19 -12.42
C CYS A 365 -7.39 -4.42 -12.15
N HIS A 366 -6.91 -5.33 -11.33
CA HIS A 366 -7.64 -6.56 -10.97
C HIS A 366 -9.02 -6.32 -10.35
N GLN A 367 -9.23 -5.18 -9.67
CA GLN A 367 -10.52 -4.84 -9.05
C GLN A 367 -11.60 -4.38 -10.04
N PHE A 368 -11.22 -4.00 -11.26
CA PHE A 368 -12.16 -3.61 -12.32
C PHE A 368 -12.46 -4.74 -13.32
N VAL A 369 -11.79 -5.88 -13.18
CA VAL A 369 -12.03 -7.02 -14.07
C VAL A 369 -13.45 -7.52 -13.89
N GLY A 370 -14.17 -7.68 -15.00
CA GLY A 370 -15.60 -8.02 -15.02
C GLY A 370 -16.54 -6.82 -15.07
N GLU A 371 -16.04 -5.60 -14.86
CA GLU A 371 -16.79 -4.36 -15.04
C GLU A 371 -16.64 -3.90 -16.51
N GLU A 372 -17.53 -4.31 -17.39
CA GLU A 372 -17.42 -4.09 -18.85
C GLU A 372 -17.20 -2.60 -19.22
N ALA A 373 -17.75 -1.68 -18.42
CA ALA A 373 -17.57 -0.24 -18.62
C ALA A 373 -16.10 0.21 -18.51
N PHE A 374 -15.24 -0.57 -17.82
CA PHE A 374 -13.83 -0.27 -17.62
C PHE A 374 -12.89 -1.07 -18.53
N LYS A 375 -13.41 -1.86 -19.45
CA LYS A 375 -12.57 -2.55 -20.42
C LYS A 375 -11.79 -1.56 -21.26
N LEU A 376 -10.45 -1.67 -21.23
CA LEU A 376 -9.52 -0.77 -21.93
C LEU A 376 -9.25 -1.20 -23.39
N GLY A 377 -9.46 -2.47 -23.71
CA GLY A 377 -9.13 -3.11 -24.97
C GLY A 377 -8.63 -4.53 -24.73
N ASP A 378 -7.67 -4.98 -25.50
CA ASP A 378 -7.06 -6.31 -25.38
C ASP A 378 -5.57 -6.31 -25.74
N ILE A 379 -4.87 -7.41 -25.43
CA ILE A 379 -3.44 -7.56 -25.70
C ILE A 379 -3.09 -7.66 -27.19
N TYR A 380 -4.06 -7.88 -28.09
CA TYR A 380 -3.87 -8.05 -29.52
C TYR A 380 -3.98 -6.72 -30.26
N THR A 381 -4.99 -5.91 -29.89
CA THR A 381 -5.28 -4.61 -30.50
C THR A 381 -4.77 -3.42 -29.68
N GLY A 382 -4.35 -3.68 -28.43
CA GLY A 382 -3.90 -2.67 -27.49
C GLY A 382 -5.04 -1.94 -26.80
N VAL A 383 -4.72 -0.78 -26.19
CA VAL A 383 -5.69 0.06 -25.51
C VAL A 383 -6.48 0.85 -26.54
N THR A 384 -7.74 0.47 -26.73
CA THR A 384 -8.69 1.10 -27.68
C THR A 384 -9.63 2.10 -26.99
N ASN A 385 -9.99 1.86 -25.73
CA ASN A 385 -10.83 2.77 -24.94
C ASN A 385 -10.01 3.89 -24.30
N LYS A 386 -9.61 4.85 -25.14
CA LYS A 386 -8.81 6.01 -24.70
C LYS A 386 -9.55 6.88 -23.68
N LYS A 387 -10.87 6.97 -23.74
CA LYS A 387 -11.67 7.76 -22.79
C LYS A 387 -11.45 7.26 -21.36
N ILE A 388 -11.54 5.97 -21.12
CA ILE A 388 -11.31 5.39 -19.78
C ILE A 388 -9.81 5.52 -19.40
N GLN A 389 -8.89 5.26 -20.33
CA GLN A 389 -7.46 5.45 -20.07
C GLN A 389 -7.16 6.90 -19.63
N ASP A 390 -7.72 7.91 -20.31
CA ASP A 390 -7.54 9.33 -19.98
C ASP A 390 -8.18 9.71 -18.65
N GLU A 391 -9.32 9.09 -18.30
CA GLU A 391 -9.95 9.27 -17.00
C GLU A 391 -9.02 8.79 -15.87
N PHE A 392 -8.46 7.58 -15.96
CA PHE A 392 -7.45 7.08 -15.03
C PHE A 392 -6.18 7.93 -15.09
N ALA A 393 -5.80 8.34 -16.27
CA ALA A 393 -4.68 9.23 -16.51
C ALA A 393 -4.82 10.55 -15.76
N SER A 394 -5.98 11.11 -15.65
CA SER A 394 -6.24 12.35 -14.92
C SER A 394 -6.54 12.14 -13.42
N CYS A 395 -6.58 10.88 -12.98
CA CYS A 395 -6.86 10.54 -11.58
C CYS A 395 -5.58 10.69 -10.74
N ASN A 396 -5.43 11.81 -10.08
CA ASN A 396 -4.30 12.13 -9.19
C ASN A 396 -4.80 12.88 -7.95
N VAL A 397 -3.90 13.17 -7.02
CA VAL A 397 -4.24 13.83 -5.76
C VAL A 397 -4.91 15.20 -5.96
N TYR A 398 -4.49 15.98 -6.95
CA TYR A 398 -5.04 17.31 -7.23
C TYR A 398 -6.37 17.26 -8.03
N ALA A 399 -6.72 16.11 -8.59
CA ALA A 399 -7.99 15.93 -9.27
C ALA A 399 -9.17 15.66 -8.30
N ARG A 400 -8.87 15.48 -7.01
CA ARG A 400 -9.85 15.21 -5.95
C ARG A 400 -9.96 16.41 -5.04
N LYS A 401 -11.14 17.05 -5.04
CA LYS A 401 -11.38 18.27 -4.26
C LYS A 401 -11.09 18.07 -2.76
N GLU A 402 -11.50 16.95 -2.21
CA GLU A 402 -11.32 16.62 -0.78
C GLU A 402 -9.85 16.39 -0.40
N CYS A 403 -8.97 16.13 -1.38
CA CYS A 403 -7.55 15.96 -1.12
C CYS A 403 -6.77 17.29 -1.09
N ALA A 404 -7.37 18.39 -1.56
CA ALA A 404 -6.70 19.70 -1.60
C ALA A 404 -6.21 20.15 -0.20
N ASP A 405 -7.06 19.94 0.82
CA ASP A 405 -6.78 20.31 2.21
C ASP A 405 -6.35 19.12 3.09
N CYS A 406 -6.05 17.96 2.47
CA CYS A 406 -5.66 16.77 3.22
C CYS A 406 -4.15 16.77 3.49
N TRP A 407 -3.78 16.70 4.77
CA TRP A 407 -2.38 16.63 5.19
C TRP A 407 -1.66 15.36 4.71
N ALA A 408 -2.39 14.25 4.53
CA ALA A 408 -1.81 12.97 4.11
C ALA A 408 -1.67 12.83 2.58
N ARG A 409 -2.06 13.85 1.79
CA ARG A 409 -2.22 13.74 0.32
C ARG A 409 -1.00 13.22 -0.42
N LEU A 410 0.21 13.65 -0.05
CA LEU A 410 1.45 13.25 -0.73
C LEU A 410 2.01 11.90 -0.22
N TYR A 411 1.41 11.30 0.80
CA TYR A 411 1.66 9.92 1.24
C TYR A 411 0.58 8.95 0.70
N CYS A 412 -0.68 9.39 0.72
CA CYS A 412 -1.83 8.61 0.25
C CYS A 412 -1.94 8.56 -1.28
N SER A 413 -1.41 9.56 -2.00
CA SER A 413 -1.50 9.69 -3.47
C SER A 413 -2.95 9.74 -3.99
N GLY A 414 -3.90 10.20 -3.15
CA GLY A 414 -5.33 10.27 -3.48
C GLY A 414 -6.10 8.96 -3.30
N GLY A 415 -5.50 7.92 -2.75
CA GLY A 415 -6.15 6.64 -2.47
C GLY A 415 -6.36 5.72 -3.69
N CYS A 416 -7.11 4.66 -3.48
CA CYS A 416 -7.41 3.65 -4.51
C CYS A 416 -8.58 4.09 -5.41
N ALA A 417 -8.38 4.10 -6.73
CA ALA A 417 -9.42 4.45 -7.70
C ALA A 417 -10.60 3.48 -7.70
N ALA A 418 -10.35 2.18 -7.43
CA ALA A 418 -11.41 1.19 -7.33
C ALA A 418 -12.26 1.41 -6.07
N ASN A 419 -11.64 1.62 -4.91
CA ASN A 419 -12.35 1.91 -3.68
C ASN A 419 -13.19 3.20 -3.82
N ALA A 420 -12.62 4.23 -4.46
CA ALA A 420 -13.34 5.46 -4.75
C ALA A 420 -14.55 5.21 -5.63
N TYR A 421 -14.40 4.43 -6.71
CA TYR A 421 -15.50 4.08 -7.61
C TYR A 421 -16.60 3.29 -6.91
N HIS A 422 -16.26 2.24 -6.16
CA HIS A 422 -17.25 1.43 -5.46
C HIS A 422 -17.99 2.20 -4.35
N ALA A 423 -17.33 3.17 -3.73
CA ALA A 423 -17.94 4.01 -2.70
C ALA A 423 -18.79 5.17 -3.26
N THR A 424 -18.41 5.74 -4.41
CA THR A 424 -18.99 7.02 -4.89
C THR A 424 -19.53 6.99 -6.32
N GLY A 425 -19.29 5.91 -7.07
CA GLY A 425 -19.58 5.83 -8.50
C GLY A 425 -18.59 6.56 -9.40
N SER A 426 -17.47 7.08 -8.86
CA SER A 426 -16.47 7.82 -9.62
C SER A 426 -15.04 7.41 -9.21
N VAL A 427 -14.17 7.16 -10.17
CA VAL A 427 -12.73 6.89 -9.90
C VAL A 427 -12.01 8.11 -9.32
N LYS A 428 -12.57 9.31 -9.46
CA LYS A 428 -12.11 10.56 -8.87
C LYS A 428 -12.77 10.90 -7.54
N GLY A 429 -13.69 10.06 -7.06
CA GLY A 429 -14.29 10.21 -5.75
C GLY A 429 -13.31 9.92 -4.61
N VAL A 430 -13.80 10.01 -3.39
CA VAL A 430 -13.04 9.73 -2.17
C VAL A 430 -13.80 8.75 -1.28
N TYR A 431 -13.15 7.67 -0.91
CA TYR A 431 -13.65 6.71 0.08
C TYR A 431 -13.28 7.22 1.48
N LYS A 432 -14.20 7.99 2.11
CA LYS A 432 -13.94 8.75 3.34
C LYS A 432 -13.51 7.88 4.52
N GLU A 433 -14.18 6.75 4.71
CA GLU A 433 -13.86 5.79 5.77
C GLU A 433 -12.42 5.26 5.64
N GLY A 434 -12.00 5.01 4.41
CA GLY A 434 -10.62 4.62 4.12
C GLY A 434 -9.63 5.76 4.35
N CYS A 435 -10.02 7.02 4.15
CA CYS A 435 -9.17 8.18 4.46
C CYS A 435 -8.90 8.30 5.96
N GLU A 436 -9.94 8.16 6.79
CA GLU A 436 -9.80 8.22 8.26
C GLU A 436 -8.80 7.17 8.77
N LEU A 437 -8.98 5.92 8.35
CA LEU A 437 -8.09 4.83 8.72
C LEU A 437 -6.66 5.02 8.18
N PHE A 438 -6.53 5.55 6.95
CA PHE A 438 -5.23 5.83 6.36
C PHE A 438 -4.48 6.92 7.12
N CYS A 439 -5.14 8.03 7.48
CA CYS A 439 -4.52 9.12 8.22
C CYS A 439 -3.99 8.62 9.58
N LYS A 440 -4.80 7.88 10.34
CA LYS A 440 -4.36 7.31 11.62
C LYS A 440 -3.19 6.34 11.47
N ARG A 441 -3.28 5.46 10.47
CA ARG A 441 -2.20 4.52 10.14
C ARG A 441 -0.91 5.24 9.78
N LEU A 442 -0.99 6.35 9.05
CA LEU A 442 0.17 7.15 8.65
C LEU A 442 0.82 7.85 9.85
N GLU A 443 0.04 8.44 10.77
CA GLU A 443 0.58 8.99 12.03
C GLU A 443 1.40 7.95 12.79
N CYS A 444 0.84 6.74 12.95
CA CYS A 444 1.52 5.63 13.63
C CYS A 444 2.80 5.20 12.88
N ALA A 445 2.74 5.10 11.55
CA ALA A 445 3.89 4.72 10.72
C ALA A 445 5.04 5.73 10.82
N LEU A 446 4.72 7.02 10.75
CA LEU A 446 5.70 8.10 10.91
C LEU A 446 6.32 8.08 12.31
N ALA A 447 5.52 7.92 13.37
CA ALA A 447 6.03 7.86 14.74
C ALA A 447 7.00 6.69 14.95
N VAL A 448 6.68 5.49 14.42
CA VAL A 448 7.60 4.34 14.47
C VAL A 448 8.91 4.63 13.73
N ALA A 449 8.82 5.20 12.52
CA ALA A 449 10.00 5.53 11.73
C ALA A 449 10.90 6.57 12.42
N ILE A 450 10.29 7.61 13.02
CA ILE A 450 10.99 8.65 13.79
C ILE A 450 11.73 8.04 14.97
N ILE A 451 11.05 7.22 15.80
CA ILE A 451 11.66 6.62 16.99
C ILE A 451 12.82 5.70 16.60
N ARG A 452 12.70 4.94 15.51
CA ARG A 452 13.78 4.12 14.97
C ARG A 452 14.98 4.98 14.54
N ASP A 453 14.74 6.07 13.79
CA ASP A 453 15.81 6.98 13.35
C ASP A 453 16.49 7.68 14.55
N MET A 454 15.74 8.10 15.57
CA MET A 454 16.28 8.66 16.80
C MET A 454 17.17 7.65 17.56
N LYS A 455 16.76 6.38 17.65
CA LYS A 455 17.56 5.30 18.29
C LYS A 455 18.85 5.02 17.51
N GLU A 456 18.80 4.99 16.18
CA GLU A 456 19.98 4.78 15.33
C GLU A 456 21.00 5.93 15.52
N ASN A 457 20.55 7.19 15.47
CA ASN A 457 21.43 8.35 15.61
C ASN A 457 22.05 8.46 17.02
N SER A 458 21.31 8.08 18.08
CA SER A 458 21.84 8.07 19.46
C SER A 458 22.93 7.01 19.70
N HIS A 459 22.97 5.96 18.89
CA HIS A 459 24.06 4.95 18.94
C HIS A 459 25.31 5.41 18.20
N GLU A 460 25.20 6.16 17.11
CA GLU A 460 26.34 6.71 16.38
C GLU A 460 27.11 7.77 17.24
N ASP A 461 26.37 8.58 18.02
CA ASP A 461 26.99 9.56 18.93
C ASP A 461 27.64 8.93 20.17
N ALA A 462 27.27 7.71 20.56
CA ALA A 462 27.83 7.01 21.71
C ALA A 462 29.13 6.22 21.37
N ASP A 463 29.38 5.95 20.09
CA ASP A 463 30.57 5.24 19.60
C ASP A 463 31.70 6.19 19.11
N CYS A 464 31.51 7.51 19.19
CA CYS A 464 32.52 8.55 18.96
C CYS A 464 33.10 9.08 20.28
#